data_2b96c83470abc6f3cc4b92a335536dfb
#
_entry.id   2b96c83470abc6f3cc4b92a335536dfb
#
_cell.length_a   1.000
_cell.length_b   1.000
_cell.length_c   1.000
_cell.angle_alpha   90.00
_cell.angle_beta   90.00
_cell.angle_gamma   90.00
#
_symmetry.space_group_name_H-M   'P 1'
#
loop_
_entity.id
_entity.type
_entity.pdbx_description
1 polymer ?
#
loop_
_entity_poly.entity_id
_entity_poly.type
_entity_poly.pdbx_seq_one_letter_code
_entity_poly.pdbx_strand_id
1 'polypeptide(L)'
;MSSSGGASLLPESQAPTVKGVMWTMSMVPLVFVFLRLYVRVYMRRVFGWDDGIAIAAIGCLIGYAAVSHVAANLGLGQHLEIVQKNPDNLIQVALLCNIGESLAIIACTLGKTSFAVTLLRIVVRRWMVILLWFVIVTMNIVNILAALFVFLQCKDPRHLWNPMIPSECWPSHIFTHFSLFVGAYSGAQDFVLALLPWTIVWNLQMKKKEKLGVVVAMSLGIFAGAASIVKTIHLVALSAKSDFTWELAPLLIWAAVEDGLAITAASIPALKPLLTRMFPSTSADSYNMIAYPKQPPSRKIFDNSQGETQTDIGHTSVHDTGSQTAILEPIVPKGENINMITEVSVTYNHGS
;
A
#
# COMPACT_ATOMS: atom_id res chain seq x y z
N MET A 1 33.72 45.95 -34.40
CA MET A 1 34.20 44.65 -33.99
C MET A 1 33.60 44.38 -32.60
N SER A 2 32.48 43.73 -32.58
CA SER A 2 31.89 43.21 -31.35
C SER A 2 31.52 41.75 -31.62
N SER A 3 32.40 40.87 -31.20
CA SER A 3 32.18 39.42 -31.18
C SER A 3 31.20 39.11 -30.08
N SER A 4 29.91 39.02 -30.43
CA SER A 4 28.92 38.36 -29.56
C SER A 4 29.21 36.86 -29.60
N GLY A 5 29.86 36.36 -28.54
CA GLY A 5 30.02 34.95 -28.31
C GLY A 5 28.66 34.25 -28.29
N GLY A 6 28.37 33.52 -29.37
CA GLY A 6 27.28 32.58 -29.40
C GLY A 6 27.55 31.51 -28.37
N ALA A 7 26.94 31.64 -27.19
CA ALA A 7 26.74 30.49 -26.33
C ALA A 7 25.98 29.46 -27.19
N SER A 8 26.61 28.38 -27.55
CA SER A 8 25.98 27.24 -28.16
C SER A 8 24.98 26.73 -27.13
N LEU A 9 23.72 27.14 -27.30
CA LEU A 9 22.58 26.57 -26.58
C LEU A 9 22.62 25.09 -26.91
N LEU A 10 23.16 24.29 -26.00
CA LEU A 10 23.00 22.85 -26.06
C LEU A 10 21.49 22.59 -26.18
N PRO A 11 21.05 21.75 -27.10
CA PRO A 11 19.63 21.50 -27.26
C PRO A 11 19.07 21.06 -25.90
N GLU A 12 18.11 21.85 -25.43
CA GLU A 12 17.49 21.60 -24.13
C GLU A 12 16.89 20.20 -24.15
N SER A 13 17.34 19.31 -23.23
CA SER A 13 16.94 17.91 -23.19
C SER A 13 16.47 17.53 -21.80
N GLN A 14 15.25 17.02 -21.68
CA GLN A 14 14.70 16.49 -20.44
C GLN A 14 15.14 15.05 -20.16
N ALA A 15 15.85 14.40 -21.09
CA ALA A 15 16.28 13.00 -20.96
C ALA A 15 17.02 12.65 -19.64
N PRO A 16 17.96 13.47 -19.11
CA PRO A 16 18.62 13.16 -17.84
C PRO A 16 17.62 13.21 -16.67
N THR A 17 16.67 14.16 -16.67
CA THR A 17 15.63 14.28 -15.66
C THR A 17 14.69 13.08 -15.69
N VAL A 18 14.23 12.65 -16.88
CA VAL A 18 13.40 11.45 -17.04
C VAL A 18 14.11 10.23 -16.46
N LYS A 19 15.37 9.99 -16.83
CA LYS A 19 16.16 8.86 -16.31
C LYS A 19 16.33 8.91 -14.80
N GLY A 20 16.68 10.06 -14.25
CA GLY A 20 16.87 10.25 -12.81
C GLY A 20 15.60 9.97 -12.00
N VAL A 21 14.48 10.58 -12.40
CA VAL A 21 13.22 10.41 -11.70
C VAL A 21 12.68 8.99 -11.83
N MET A 22 12.72 8.39 -13.03
CA MET A 22 12.25 7.02 -13.27
C MET A 22 12.94 6.00 -12.35
N TRP A 23 14.28 6.05 -12.28
CA TRP A 23 15.02 5.15 -11.43
C TRP A 23 14.82 5.45 -9.94
N THR A 24 14.76 6.71 -9.53
CA THR A 24 14.49 7.08 -8.13
C THR A 24 13.12 6.58 -7.69
N MET A 25 12.06 6.82 -8.51
CA MET A 25 10.69 6.40 -8.21
C MET A 25 10.49 4.89 -8.31
N SER A 26 11.43 4.14 -8.88
CA SER A 26 11.43 2.68 -8.86
C SER A 26 12.20 2.11 -7.67
N MET A 27 13.36 2.70 -7.33
CA MET A 27 14.22 2.17 -6.27
C MET A 27 13.67 2.43 -4.87
N VAL A 28 13.05 3.59 -4.63
CA VAL A 28 12.44 3.89 -3.32
C VAL A 28 11.33 2.88 -2.97
N PRO A 29 10.30 2.67 -3.82
CA PRO A 29 9.28 1.65 -3.54
C PRO A 29 9.85 0.23 -3.43
N LEU A 30 10.88 -0.11 -4.23
CA LEU A 30 11.54 -1.42 -4.17
C LEU A 30 12.08 -1.71 -2.76
N VAL A 31 12.75 -0.74 -2.13
CA VAL A 31 13.23 -0.88 -0.75
C VAL A 31 12.05 -1.12 0.21
N PHE A 32 10.97 -0.36 0.08
CA PHE A 32 9.80 -0.52 0.95
C PHE A 32 9.08 -1.86 0.74
N VAL A 33 8.97 -2.35 -0.50
CA VAL A 33 8.40 -3.67 -0.80
C VAL A 33 9.32 -4.77 -0.25
N PHE A 34 10.63 -4.64 -0.37
CA PHE A 34 11.58 -5.58 0.23
C PHE A 34 11.45 -5.63 1.75
N LEU A 35 11.38 -4.49 2.43
CA LEU A 35 11.13 -4.41 3.86
C LEU A 35 9.79 -5.04 4.24
N ARG A 36 8.73 -4.79 3.46
CA ARG A 36 7.41 -5.41 3.63
C ARG A 36 7.50 -6.93 3.59
N LEU A 37 8.17 -7.48 2.57
CA LEU A 37 8.37 -8.93 2.43
C LEU A 37 9.18 -9.50 3.58
N TYR A 38 10.25 -8.83 3.98
CA TYR A 38 11.06 -9.24 5.13
C TYR A 38 10.19 -9.36 6.41
N VAL A 39 9.40 -8.34 6.71
CA VAL A 39 8.51 -8.35 7.88
C VAL A 39 7.46 -9.45 7.78
N ARG A 40 6.85 -9.64 6.61
CA ARG A 40 5.79 -10.62 6.40
C ARG A 40 6.30 -12.07 6.46
N VAL A 41 7.43 -12.35 5.79
CA VAL A 41 7.98 -13.70 5.67
C VAL A 41 8.75 -14.10 6.94
N TYR A 42 9.67 -13.23 7.42
CA TYR A 42 10.54 -13.60 8.53
C TYR A 42 9.96 -13.29 9.92
N MET A 43 9.27 -12.16 10.08
CA MET A 43 8.77 -11.77 11.40
C MET A 43 7.37 -12.32 11.69
N ARG A 44 6.45 -12.33 10.70
CA ARG A 44 5.06 -12.76 10.87
C ARG A 44 4.77 -14.15 10.33
N ARG A 45 5.61 -14.67 9.44
CA ARG A 45 5.45 -15.98 8.75
C ARG A 45 4.09 -16.10 8.05
N VAL A 46 3.53 -15.00 7.56
CA VAL A 46 2.23 -14.94 6.86
C VAL A 46 2.45 -14.24 5.53
N PHE A 47 2.54 -15.01 4.46
CA PHE A 47 2.55 -14.49 3.10
C PHE A 47 1.10 -14.37 2.60
N GLY A 48 0.74 -13.25 1.98
CA GLY A 48 -0.60 -12.97 1.50
C GLY A 48 -0.65 -12.64 0.01
N TRP A 49 -1.83 -12.76 -0.58
CA TRP A 49 -2.07 -12.39 -1.97
C TRP A 49 -1.70 -10.92 -2.26
N ASP A 50 -1.87 -10.02 -1.26
CA ASP A 50 -1.47 -8.61 -1.33
C ASP A 50 0.04 -8.40 -1.48
N ASP A 51 0.84 -9.33 -1.00
CA ASP A 51 2.29 -9.30 -1.14
C ASP A 51 2.71 -9.72 -2.57
N GLY A 52 2.04 -10.72 -3.14
CA GLY A 52 2.22 -11.10 -4.54
C GLY A 52 1.84 -9.97 -5.51
N ILE A 53 0.73 -9.29 -5.26
CA ILE A 53 0.30 -8.12 -6.04
C ILE A 53 1.33 -6.98 -5.94
N ALA A 54 1.88 -6.71 -4.74
CA ALA A 54 2.91 -5.69 -4.55
C ALA A 54 4.21 -6.01 -5.31
N ILE A 55 4.61 -7.30 -5.34
CA ILE A 55 5.78 -7.75 -6.14
C ILE A 55 5.52 -7.54 -7.63
N ALA A 56 4.35 -7.89 -8.12
CA ALA A 56 3.98 -7.66 -9.51
C ALA A 56 3.96 -6.16 -9.86
N ALA A 57 3.42 -5.32 -8.97
CA ALA A 57 3.39 -3.87 -9.15
C ALA A 57 4.80 -3.26 -9.29
N ILE A 58 5.72 -3.62 -8.38
CA ILE A 58 7.10 -3.11 -8.45
C ILE A 58 7.84 -3.66 -9.68
N GLY A 59 7.57 -4.90 -10.08
CA GLY A 59 8.11 -5.47 -11.31
C GLY A 59 7.69 -4.69 -12.56
N CYS A 60 6.41 -4.33 -12.68
CA CYS A 60 5.88 -3.49 -13.75
C CYS A 60 6.50 -2.07 -13.72
N LEU A 61 6.65 -1.47 -12.53
CA LEU A 61 7.25 -0.15 -12.38
C LEU A 61 8.74 -0.14 -12.79
N ILE A 62 9.51 -1.16 -12.45
CA ILE A 62 10.89 -1.31 -12.90
C ILE A 62 10.94 -1.50 -14.42
N GLY A 63 10.04 -2.32 -14.98
CA GLY A 63 9.90 -2.49 -16.43
C GLY A 63 9.58 -1.16 -17.11
N TYR A 64 8.68 -0.36 -16.57
CA TYR A 64 8.35 0.98 -17.04
C TYR A 64 9.58 1.91 -17.02
N ALA A 65 10.37 1.91 -15.94
CA ALA A 65 11.57 2.71 -15.83
C ALA A 65 12.64 2.27 -16.85
N ALA A 66 12.81 0.96 -17.08
CA ALA A 66 13.75 0.43 -18.05
C ALA A 66 13.36 0.82 -19.49
N VAL A 67 12.10 0.67 -19.86
CA VAL A 67 11.57 1.04 -21.18
C VAL A 67 11.71 2.55 -21.41
N SER A 68 11.34 3.37 -20.41
CA SER A 68 11.49 4.82 -20.48
C SER A 68 12.95 5.27 -20.56
N HIS A 69 13.87 4.55 -19.91
CA HIS A 69 15.30 4.82 -20.02
C HIS A 69 15.81 4.60 -21.47
N VAL A 70 15.38 3.52 -22.10
CA VAL A 70 15.73 3.26 -23.52
C VAL A 70 15.11 4.32 -24.43
N ALA A 71 13.84 4.67 -24.23
CA ALA A 71 13.17 5.72 -25.00
C ALA A 71 13.89 7.07 -24.87
N ALA A 72 14.36 7.42 -23.64
CA ALA A 72 15.13 8.64 -23.41
C ALA A 72 16.52 8.64 -24.10
N ASN A 73 17.11 7.46 -24.34
CA ASN A 73 18.34 7.35 -25.14
C ASN A 73 18.07 7.56 -26.63
N LEU A 74 16.87 7.22 -27.11
CA LEU A 74 16.46 7.36 -28.51
C LEU A 74 15.90 8.74 -28.88
N GLY A 75 15.70 9.63 -27.87
CA GLY A 75 15.29 11.00 -28.10
C GLY A 75 14.01 11.44 -27.37
N LEU A 76 13.43 10.61 -26.49
CA LEU A 76 12.32 11.06 -25.62
C LEU A 76 12.79 12.20 -24.71
N GLY A 77 12.01 13.30 -24.66
CA GLY A 77 12.34 14.52 -23.91
C GLY A 77 13.23 15.48 -24.69
N GLN A 78 13.40 15.27 -26.01
CA GLN A 78 13.94 16.24 -26.95
C GLN A 78 12.81 16.83 -27.82
N HIS A 79 13.06 17.99 -28.41
CA HIS A 79 12.12 18.58 -29.36
C HIS A 79 11.92 17.69 -30.59
N LEU A 80 10.69 17.61 -31.08
CA LEU A 80 10.29 16.75 -32.18
C LEU A 80 11.14 16.99 -33.43
N GLU A 81 11.54 18.23 -33.72
CA GLU A 81 12.39 18.60 -34.87
C GLU A 81 13.75 17.89 -34.87
N ILE A 82 14.29 17.57 -33.69
CA ILE A 82 15.57 16.87 -33.56
C ILE A 82 15.38 15.38 -33.81
N VAL A 83 14.32 14.79 -33.25
CA VAL A 83 14.03 13.36 -33.34
C VAL A 83 13.60 12.95 -34.74
N GLN A 84 12.88 13.82 -35.46
CA GLN A 84 12.44 13.59 -36.85
C GLN A 84 13.58 13.43 -37.86
N LYS A 85 14.78 13.87 -37.53
CA LYS A 85 15.96 13.62 -38.41
C LYS A 85 16.25 12.13 -38.59
N ASN A 86 15.84 11.29 -37.65
CA ASN A 86 15.95 9.84 -37.69
C ASN A 86 14.56 9.20 -37.52
N PRO A 87 13.83 8.93 -38.61
CA PRO A 87 12.45 8.41 -38.52
C PRO A 87 12.35 7.06 -37.81
N ASP A 88 13.40 6.20 -37.92
CA ASP A 88 13.45 4.91 -37.24
C ASP A 88 13.44 5.09 -35.68
N ASN A 89 14.17 6.09 -35.19
CA ASN A 89 14.19 6.40 -33.77
C ASN A 89 12.81 6.88 -33.28
N LEU A 90 12.11 7.69 -34.08
CA LEU A 90 10.77 8.17 -33.74
C LEU A 90 9.78 7.01 -33.60
N ILE A 91 9.80 6.06 -34.53
CA ILE A 91 8.97 4.86 -34.49
C ILE A 91 9.28 4.04 -33.23
N GLN A 92 10.57 3.85 -32.90
CA GLN A 92 10.97 3.10 -31.70
C GLN A 92 10.57 3.83 -30.41
N VAL A 93 10.74 5.15 -30.34
CA VAL A 93 10.30 5.96 -29.18
C VAL A 93 8.78 5.83 -28.99
N ALA A 94 7.98 5.97 -30.05
CA ALA A 94 6.54 5.83 -29.99
C ALA A 94 6.13 4.42 -29.48
N LEU A 95 6.74 3.35 -30.00
CA LEU A 95 6.50 1.99 -29.56
C LEU A 95 6.84 1.80 -28.08
N LEU A 96 8.01 2.25 -27.64
CA LEU A 96 8.45 2.15 -26.26
C LEU A 96 7.56 2.95 -25.31
N CYS A 97 7.09 4.13 -25.73
CA CYS A 97 6.15 4.92 -24.94
C CYS A 97 4.80 4.20 -24.75
N ASN A 98 4.26 3.55 -25.80
CA ASN A 98 3.03 2.76 -25.69
C ASN A 98 3.19 1.55 -24.74
N ILE A 99 4.32 0.85 -24.81
CA ILE A 99 4.64 -0.25 -23.89
C ILE A 99 4.80 0.30 -22.47
N GLY A 100 5.52 1.41 -22.32
CA GLY A 100 5.72 2.07 -21.02
C GLY A 100 4.41 2.50 -20.38
N GLU A 101 3.51 3.14 -21.13
CA GLU A 101 2.19 3.54 -20.67
C GLU A 101 1.38 2.34 -20.16
N SER A 102 1.40 1.23 -20.91
CA SER A 102 0.71 0.01 -20.50
C SER A 102 1.26 -0.56 -19.20
N LEU A 103 2.59 -0.57 -19.05
CA LEU A 103 3.25 -1.01 -17.81
C LEU A 103 2.92 -0.07 -16.63
N ALA A 104 2.87 1.23 -16.85
CA ALA A 104 2.47 2.22 -15.85
C ALA A 104 1.02 2.00 -15.40
N ILE A 105 0.07 1.84 -16.32
CA ILE A 105 -1.34 1.56 -15.99
C ILE A 105 -1.45 0.28 -15.14
N ILE A 106 -0.73 -0.78 -15.50
CA ILE A 106 -0.73 -2.04 -14.75
C ILE A 106 -0.09 -1.84 -13.36
N ALA A 107 1.06 -1.15 -13.28
CA ALA A 107 1.74 -0.87 -12.01
C ALA A 107 0.86 -0.06 -11.06
N CYS A 108 0.20 1.01 -11.57
CA CYS A 108 -0.75 1.82 -10.84
C CYS A 108 -1.90 0.97 -10.27
N THR A 109 -2.53 0.17 -11.13
CA THR A 109 -3.65 -0.68 -10.77
C THR A 109 -3.27 -1.68 -9.68
N LEU A 110 -2.16 -2.39 -9.86
CA LEU A 110 -1.67 -3.37 -8.89
C LEU A 110 -1.23 -2.71 -7.58
N GLY A 111 -0.55 -1.56 -7.63
CA GLY A 111 -0.13 -0.81 -6.47
C GLY A 111 -1.31 -0.36 -5.60
N LYS A 112 -2.30 0.27 -6.20
CA LYS A 112 -3.53 0.70 -5.53
C LYS A 112 -4.37 -0.48 -5.04
N THR A 113 -4.46 -1.57 -5.81
CA THR A 113 -5.15 -2.80 -5.39
C THR A 113 -4.46 -3.43 -4.17
N SER A 114 -3.12 -3.51 -4.16
CA SER A 114 -2.36 -3.99 -2.99
C SER A 114 -2.63 -3.14 -1.75
N PHE A 115 -2.70 -1.81 -1.91
CA PHE A 115 -3.04 -0.90 -0.83
C PHE A 115 -4.46 -1.14 -0.30
N ALA A 116 -5.44 -1.21 -1.18
CA ALA A 116 -6.85 -1.45 -0.82
C ALA A 116 -7.04 -2.81 -0.12
N VAL A 117 -6.39 -3.89 -0.60
CA VAL A 117 -6.42 -5.21 0.04
C VAL A 117 -5.73 -5.18 1.41
N THR A 118 -4.64 -4.43 1.55
CA THR A 118 -3.98 -4.23 2.86
C THR A 118 -4.92 -3.51 3.83
N LEU A 119 -5.69 -2.51 3.36
CA LEU A 119 -6.70 -1.81 4.17
C LEU A 119 -7.86 -2.73 4.55
N LEU A 120 -8.33 -3.61 3.65
CA LEU A 120 -9.38 -4.60 3.94
C LEU A 120 -9.05 -5.48 5.14
N ARG A 121 -7.78 -5.78 5.37
CA ARG A 121 -7.34 -6.58 6.53
C ARG A 121 -7.38 -5.82 7.86
N ILE A 122 -7.42 -4.49 7.81
CA ILE A 122 -7.41 -3.63 8.99
C ILE A 122 -8.83 -3.17 9.35
N VAL A 123 -9.69 -3.07 8.34
CA VAL A 123 -11.06 -2.57 8.47
C VAL A 123 -11.99 -3.62 9.04
N VAL A 124 -12.74 -3.25 10.10
CA VAL A 124 -13.73 -4.12 10.75
C VAL A 124 -15.18 -3.74 10.38
N ARG A 125 -15.42 -2.48 9.99
CA ARG A 125 -16.78 -1.99 9.70
C ARG A 125 -17.27 -2.47 8.34
N ARG A 126 -18.43 -3.10 8.27
CA ARG A 126 -19.01 -3.70 7.05
C ARG A 126 -19.16 -2.71 5.89
N TRP A 127 -19.63 -1.49 6.14
CA TRP A 127 -19.79 -0.48 5.09
C TRP A 127 -18.45 -0.08 4.42
N MET A 128 -17.36 0.01 5.20
CA MET A 128 -16.01 0.27 4.67
C MET A 128 -15.50 -0.89 3.82
N VAL A 129 -15.78 -2.12 4.22
CA VAL A 129 -15.43 -3.32 3.44
C VAL A 129 -16.13 -3.29 2.09
N ILE A 130 -17.43 -2.97 2.06
CA ILE A 130 -18.21 -2.84 0.82
C ILE A 130 -17.64 -1.72 -0.04
N LEU A 131 -17.33 -0.55 0.54
CA LEU A 131 -16.73 0.56 -0.18
C LEU A 131 -15.39 0.19 -0.80
N LEU A 132 -14.50 -0.48 -0.04
CA LEU A 132 -13.19 -0.93 -0.55
C LEU A 132 -13.33 -1.94 -1.69
N TRP A 133 -14.24 -2.90 -1.59
CA TRP A 133 -14.52 -3.83 -2.69
C TRP A 133 -15.05 -3.10 -3.93
N PHE A 134 -15.96 -2.13 -3.74
CA PHE A 134 -16.45 -1.30 -4.83
C PHE A 134 -15.30 -0.54 -5.51
N VAL A 135 -14.41 0.09 -4.74
CA VAL A 135 -13.22 0.80 -5.25
C VAL A 135 -12.31 -0.16 -6.01
N ILE A 136 -11.99 -1.34 -5.46
CA ILE A 136 -11.13 -2.32 -6.12
C ILE A 136 -11.73 -2.76 -7.47
N VAL A 137 -13.00 -3.14 -7.49
CA VAL A 137 -13.64 -3.66 -8.71
C VAL A 137 -13.72 -2.57 -9.79
N THR A 138 -14.21 -1.39 -9.44
CA THR A 138 -14.37 -0.29 -10.42
C THR A 138 -13.02 0.19 -10.94
N MET A 139 -11.98 0.27 -10.07
CA MET A 139 -10.63 0.64 -10.46
C MET A 139 -10.04 -0.35 -11.47
N ASN A 140 -10.13 -1.65 -11.17
CA ASN A 140 -9.59 -2.67 -12.08
C ASN A 140 -10.32 -2.65 -13.43
N ILE A 141 -11.65 -2.50 -13.44
CA ILE A 141 -12.43 -2.39 -14.69
C ILE A 141 -11.98 -1.18 -15.51
N VAL A 142 -11.93 0.01 -14.90
CA VAL A 142 -11.58 1.25 -15.60
C VAL A 142 -10.15 1.19 -16.16
N ASN A 143 -9.19 0.69 -15.39
CA ASN A 143 -7.80 0.60 -15.85
C ASN A 143 -7.58 -0.50 -16.90
N ILE A 144 -8.29 -1.64 -16.82
CA ILE A 144 -8.28 -2.65 -17.89
C ILE A 144 -8.83 -2.04 -19.19
N LEU A 145 -9.95 -1.32 -19.10
CA LEU A 145 -10.50 -0.61 -20.26
C LEU A 145 -9.51 0.43 -20.79
N ALA A 146 -8.81 1.17 -19.92
CA ALA A 146 -7.79 2.13 -20.33
C ALA A 146 -6.62 1.46 -21.06
N ALA A 147 -6.10 0.38 -20.54
CA ALA A 147 -5.03 -0.38 -21.19
C ALA A 147 -5.45 -0.95 -22.55
N LEU A 148 -6.69 -1.45 -22.66
CA LEU A 148 -7.25 -1.91 -23.93
C LEU A 148 -7.45 -0.75 -24.92
N PHE A 149 -7.92 0.40 -24.44
CA PHE A 149 -8.16 1.58 -25.29
C PHE A 149 -6.89 2.10 -25.96
N VAL A 150 -5.73 2.01 -25.28
CA VAL A 150 -4.43 2.38 -25.87
C VAL A 150 -4.18 1.62 -27.18
N PHE A 151 -4.55 0.33 -27.25
CA PHE A 151 -4.29 -0.50 -28.45
C PHE A 151 -5.48 -0.54 -29.42
N LEU A 152 -6.72 -0.39 -28.94
CA LEU A 152 -7.93 -0.53 -29.74
C LEU A 152 -8.37 0.76 -30.45
N GLN A 153 -7.66 1.89 -30.25
CA GLN A 153 -8.01 3.16 -30.88
C GLN A 153 -7.88 3.17 -32.41
N CYS A 154 -7.10 2.22 -32.96
CA CYS A 154 -6.96 2.04 -34.42
C CYS A 154 -7.29 0.60 -34.80
N LYS A 155 -7.80 0.37 -36.01
CA LYS A 155 -8.03 -0.98 -36.56
C LYS A 155 -6.76 -1.80 -36.64
N ASP A 156 -5.65 -1.18 -37.08
CA ASP A 156 -4.31 -1.77 -36.99
C ASP A 156 -3.51 -1.06 -35.90
N PRO A 157 -3.20 -1.73 -34.78
CA PRO A 157 -2.42 -1.14 -33.68
C PRO A 157 -1.05 -0.62 -34.11
N ARG A 158 -0.48 -1.15 -35.20
CA ARG A 158 0.85 -0.75 -35.72
C ARG A 158 0.90 0.70 -36.16
N HIS A 159 -0.23 1.29 -36.54
CA HIS A 159 -0.34 2.71 -36.89
C HIS A 159 0.05 3.62 -35.72
N LEU A 160 -0.13 3.20 -34.48
CA LEU A 160 0.17 4.01 -33.28
C LEU A 160 1.65 4.39 -33.17
N TRP A 161 2.53 3.55 -33.66
CA TRP A 161 3.98 3.83 -33.64
C TRP A 161 4.58 4.00 -35.04
N ASN A 162 3.89 3.52 -36.09
CA ASN A 162 4.32 3.69 -37.47
C ASN A 162 3.23 4.34 -38.33
N PRO A 163 3.26 5.67 -38.48
CA PRO A 163 2.26 6.42 -39.27
C PRO A 163 2.23 6.07 -40.76
N MET A 164 3.26 5.37 -41.26
CA MET A 164 3.33 4.94 -42.67
C MET A 164 2.31 3.83 -42.99
N ILE A 165 1.81 3.12 -42.00
CA ILE A 165 0.81 2.08 -42.17
C ILE A 165 -0.59 2.75 -42.20
N PRO A 166 -1.34 2.69 -43.31
CA PRO A 166 -2.65 3.29 -43.35
C PRO A 166 -3.63 2.52 -42.45
N SER A 167 -4.28 3.21 -41.52
CA SER A 167 -5.28 2.63 -40.65
C SER A 167 -6.38 3.64 -40.33
N GLU A 168 -7.61 3.16 -40.17
CA GLU A 168 -8.70 3.97 -39.65
C GLU A 168 -8.63 3.99 -38.12
N CYS A 169 -8.39 5.16 -37.55
CA CYS A 169 -8.37 5.37 -36.11
C CYS A 169 -9.59 6.17 -35.64
N TRP A 170 -9.94 6.06 -34.38
CA TRP A 170 -10.97 6.87 -33.79
C TRP A 170 -10.56 8.34 -33.75
N PRO A 171 -11.53 9.28 -33.76
CA PRO A 171 -11.23 10.70 -33.61
C PRO A 171 -10.45 10.94 -32.30
N SER A 172 -9.37 11.73 -32.40
CA SER A 172 -8.45 11.98 -31.27
C SER A 172 -9.13 12.54 -30.02
N HIS A 173 -10.24 13.28 -30.18
CA HIS A 173 -10.99 13.83 -29.05
C HIS A 173 -11.61 12.75 -28.16
N ILE A 174 -12.00 11.59 -28.71
CA ILE A 174 -12.58 10.47 -27.93
C ILE A 174 -11.50 9.90 -26.99
N PHE A 175 -10.29 9.67 -27.51
CA PHE A 175 -9.18 9.19 -26.70
C PHE A 175 -8.80 10.21 -25.61
N THR A 176 -8.72 11.50 -25.95
CA THR A 176 -8.38 12.56 -25.00
C THR A 176 -9.42 12.66 -23.88
N HIS A 177 -10.71 12.68 -24.19
CA HIS A 177 -11.76 12.74 -23.15
C HIS A 177 -11.78 11.50 -22.27
N PHE A 178 -11.59 10.32 -22.85
CA PHE A 178 -11.52 9.08 -22.07
C PHE A 178 -10.29 9.07 -21.14
N SER A 179 -9.11 9.43 -21.63
CA SER A 179 -7.90 9.52 -20.84
C SER A 179 -7.98 10.57 -19.71
N LEU A 180 -8.66 11.70 -19.98
CA LEU A 180 -8.97 12.71 -18.98
C LEU A 180 -9.87 12.15 -17.86
N PHE A 181 -10.91 11.42 -18.25
CA PHE A 181 -11.78 10.74 -17.29
C PHE A 181 -11.00 9.73 -16.43
N VAL A 182 -10.17 8.89 -17.05
CA VAL A 182 -9.34 7.89 -16.33
C VAL A 182 -8.39 8.57 -15.37
N GLY A 183 -7.73 9.66 -15.77
CA GLY A 183 -6.80 10.41 -14.93
C GLY A 183 -7.51 11.06 -13.74
N ALA A 184 -8.64 11.73 -13.94
CA ALA A 184 -9.43 12.31 -12.85
C ALA A 184 -9.98 11.25 -11.90
N TYR A 185 -10.44 10.12 -12.43
CA TYR A 185 -10.92 8.98 -11.65
C TYR A 185 -9.80 8.35 -10.82
N SER A 186 -8.59 8.18 -11.39
CA SER A 186 -7.40 7.70 -10.68
C SER A 186 -7.05 8.58 -9.48
N GLY A 187 -7.03 9.90 -9.67
CA GLY A 187 -6.78 10.87 -8.61
C GLY A 187 -7.86 10.85 -7.53
N ALA A 188 -9.13 10.78 -7.91
CA ALA A 188 -10.23 10.66 -6.95
C ALA A 188 -10.09 9.40 -6.07
N GLN A 189 -9.67 8.28 -6.65
CA GLN A 189 -9.43 7.05 -5.90
C GLN A 189 -8.26 7.15 -4.92
N ASP A 190 -7.17 7.84 -5.29
CA ASP A 190 -6.06 8.09 -4.38
C ASP A 190 -6.53 8.85 -3.14
N PHE A 191 -7.37 9.88 -3.31
CA PHE A 191 -7.95 10.60 -2.18
C PHE A 191 -8.89 9.73 -1.34
N VAL A 192 -9.75 8.92 -1.97
CA VAL A 192 -10.63 7.99 -1.25
C VAL A 192 -9.80 7.01 -0.43
N LEU A 193 -8.80 6.36 -1.02
CA LEU A 193 -7.93 5.41 -0.34
C LEU A 193 -7.10 6.06 0.77
N ALA A 194 -6.66 7.32 0.59
CA ALA A 194 -5.91 8.06 1.59
C ALA A 194 -6.79 8.48 2.78
N LEU A 195 -8.05 8.85 2.54
CA LEU A 195 -8.96 9.33 3.59
C LEU A 195 -9.61 8.18 4.38
N LEU A 196 -9.74 6.99 3.81
CA LEU A 196 -10.34 5.83 4.49
C LEU A 196 -9.67 5.49 5.84
N PRO A 197 -8.34 5.42 5.96
CA PRO A 197 -7.70 5.15 7.23
C PRO A 197 -7.97 6.22 8.31
N TRP A 198 -8.26 7.46 7.92
CA TRP A 198 -8.60 8.53 8.86
C TRP A 198 -9.82 8.18 9.70
N THR A 199 -10.85 7.64 9.08
CA THR A 199 -12.08 7.25 9.77
C THR A 199 -11.85 6.12 10.78
N ILE A 200 -10.85 5.28 10.54
CA ILE A 200 -10.45 4.18 11.43
C ILE A 200 -9.69 4.74 12.63
N VAL A 201 -8.70 5.62 12.36
CA VAL A 201 -7.81 6.19 13.38
C VAL A 201 -8.57 7.12 14.33
N TRP A 202 -9.58 7.86 13.85
CA TRP A 202 -10.36 8.78 14.66
C TRP A 202 -11.16 8.07 15.75
N ASN A 203 -11.71 6.90 15.45
CA ASN A 203 -12.57 6.15 16.35
C ASN A 203 -11.85 5.10 17.19
N LEU A 204 -10.53 4.88 16.98
CA LEU A 204 -9.78 3.83 17.65
C LEU A 204 -8.63 4.41 18.48
N GLN A 205 -8.59 4.07 19.76
CA GLN A 205 -7.48 4.42 20.66
C GLN A 205 -6.22 3.61 20.31
N MET A 206 -5.51 4.03 19.25
CA MET A 206 -4.27 3.38 18.83
C MET A 206 -3.04 3.98 19.54
N LYS A 207 -2.00 3.17 19.74
CA LYS A 207 -0.71 3.64 20.26
C LYS A 207 -0.13 4.69 19.29
N LYS A 208 0.51 5.74 19.82
CA LYS A 208 1.06 6.88 19.03
C LYS A 208 1.90 6.45 17.83
N LYS A 209 2.67 5.36 17.93
CA LYS A 209 3.52 4.81 16.86
C LYS A 209 2.75 4.18 15.71
N GLU A 210 1.65 3.51 16.01
CA GLU A 210 0.77 2.93 14.97
C GLU A 210 0.04 4.03 14.21
N LYS A 211 -0.38 5.09 14.91
CA LYS A 211 -0.99 6.26 14.32
C LYS A 211 -0.05 6.95 13.34
N LEU A 212 1.25 7.07 13.67
CA LEU A 212 2.25 7.69 12.80
C LEU A 212 2.36 6.97 11.44
N GLY A 213 2.44 5.63 11.42
CA GLY A 213 2.52 4.86 10.17
C GLY A 213 1.31 5.10 9.26
N VAL A 214 0.11 5.19 9.85
CA VAL A 214 -1.12 5.47 9.08
C VAL A 214 -1.10 6.89 8.53
N VAL A 215 -0.69 7.89 9.31
CA VAL A 215 -0.58 9.30 8.88
C VAL A 215 0.41 9.44 7.71
N VAL A 216 1.56 8.77 7.78
CA VAL A 216 2.54 8.79 6.68
C VAL A 216 1.95 8.14 5.41
N ALA A 217 1.27 6.99 5.53
CA ALA A 217 0.62 6.35 4.37
C ALA A 217 -0.45 7.25 3.75
N MET A 218 -1.24 7.96 4.58
CA MET A 218 -2.24 8.93 4.12
C MET A 218 -1.62 10.11 3.39
N SER A 219 -0.55 10.70 3.93
CA SER A 219 0.14 11.82 3.28
C SER A 219 0.68 11.42 1.91
N LEU A 220 1.30 10.24 1.79
CA LEU A 220 1.76 9.71 0.51
C LEU A 220 0.61 9.48 -0.47
N GLY A 221 -0.55 9.01 -0.02
CA GLY A 221 -1.75 8.87 -0.85
C GLY A 221 -2.27 10.21 -1.36
N ILE A 222 -2.26 11.25 -0.52
CA ILE A 222 -2.63 12.62 -0.94
C ILE A 222 -1.63 13.15 -1.99
N PHE A 223 -0.33 12.93 -1.80
CA PHE A 223 0.69 13.32 -2.78
C PHE A 223 0.55 12.53 -4.10
N ALA A 224 0.20 11.24 -4.06
CA ALA A 224 -0.11 10.46 -5.25
C ALA A 224 -1.31 11.04 -6.01
N GLY A 225 -2.39 11.40 -5.30
CA GLY A 225 -3.54 12.07 -5.89
C GLY A 225 -3.21 13.43 -6.52
N ALA A 226 -2.35 14.21 -5.89
CA ALA A 226 -1.85 15.47 -6.48
C ALA A 226 -1.03 15.20 -7.74
N ALA A 227 -0.15 14.19 -7.74
CA ALA A 227 0.61 13.79 -8.94
C ALA A 227 -0.31 13.37 -10.09
N SER A 228 -1.38 12.63 -9.80
CA SER A 228 -2.39 12.22 -10.78
C SER A 228 -3.12 13.44 -11.40
N ILE A 229 -3.42 14.48 -10.61
CA ILE A 229 -4.00 15.73 -11.13
C ILE A 229 -3.01 16.42 -12.08
N VAL A 230 -1.74 16.56 -11.67
CA VAL A 230 -0.70 17.20 -12.51
C VAL A 230 -0.49 16.41 -13.80
N LYS A 231 -0.45 15.08 -13.75
CA LYS A 231 -0.42 14.20 -14.91
C LYS A 231 -1.58 14.47 -15.86
N THR A 232 -2.79 14.62 -15.32
CA THR A 232 -4.00 14.90 -16.10
C THR A 232 -3.93 16.26 -16.79
N ILE A 233 -3.37 17.29 -16.13
CA ILE A 233 -3.15 18.62 -16.74
C ILE A 233 -2.17 18.52 -17.91
N HIS A 234 -1.05 17.79 -17.75
CA HIS A 234 -0.09 17.58 -18.84
C HIS A 234 -0.69 16.79 -20.00
N LEU A 235 -1.60 15.87 -19.75
CA LEU A 235 -2.32 15.14 -20.79
C LEU A 235 -3.18 16.07 -21.65
N VAL A 236 -3.87 17.04 -21.02
CA VAL A 236 -4.62 18.07 -21.75
C VAL A 236 -3.68 18.95 -22.57
N ALA A 237 -2.54 19.36 -22.00
CA ALA A 237 -1.55 20.16 -22.69
C ALA A 237 -0.95 19.43 -23.90
N LEU A 238 -0.72 18.11 -23.78
CA LEU A 238 -0.23 17.26 -24.87
C LEU A 238 -1.17 17.25 -26.08
N SER A 239 -2.49 17.23 -25.85
CA SER A 239 -3.48 17.22 -26.92
C SER A 239 -3.58 18.56 -27.67
N ALA A 240 -3.08 19.66 -27.09
CA ALA A 240 -3.15 21.01 -27.65
C ALA A 240 -1.85 21.47 -28.33
N LYS A 241 -0.72 20.76 -28.14
CA LYS A 241 0.61 21.17 -28.62
C LYS A 241 1.14 20.25 -29.72
N SER A 242 2.03 20.78 -30.54
CA SER A 242 2.64 20.11 -31.67
C SER A 242 3.89 19.26 -31.27
N ASP A 243 4.56 19.59 -30.15
CA ASP A 243 5.79 18.95 -29.69
C ASP A 243 5.51 17.73 -28.81
N PHE A 244 5.09 16.62 -29.44
CA PHE A 244 4.70 15.39 -28.74
C PHE A 244 5.81 14.83 -27.83
N THR A 245 7.05 14.71 -28.33
CA THR A 245 8.16 14.08 -27.59
C THR A 245 8.62 14.89 -26.39
N TRP A 246 8.51 16.21 -26.44
CA TRP A 246 8.83 17.10 -25.33
C TRP A 246 7.75 17.09 -24.24
N GLU A 247 6.50 17.23 -24.63
CA GLU A 247 5.37 17.31 -23.69
C GLU A 247 5.03 15.94 -23.07
N LEU A 248 5.41 14.84 -23.69
CA LEU A 248 5.22 13.49 -23.16
C LEU A 248 6.11 13.21 -21.94
N ALA A 249 7.33 13.79 -21.90
CA ALA A 249 8.28 13.53 -20.82
C ALA A 249 7.76 13.88 -19.42
N PRO A 250 7.17 15.07 -19.15
CA PRO A 250 6.56 15.38 -17.86
C PRO A 250 5.40 14.44 -17.50
N LEU A 251 4.59 14.04 -18.47
CA LEU A 251 3.48 13.12 -18.25
C LEU A 251 3.97 11.77 -17.73
N LEU A 252 5.00 11.22 -18.34
CA LEU A 252 5.64 9.96 -17.93
C LEU A 252 6.30 10.08 -16.53
N ILE A 253 6.94 11.20 -16.24
CA ILE A 253 7.53 11.50 -14.93
C ILE A 253 6.45 11.46 -13.84
N TRP A 254 5.34 12.18 -14.03
CA TRP A 254 4.27 12.23 -13.04
C TRP A 254 3.54 10.90 -12.87
N ALA A 255 3.44 10.08 -13.93
CA ALA A 255 2.93 8.72 -13.82
C ALA A 255 3.84 7.85 -12.92
N ALA A 256 5.17 7.93 -13.11
CA ALA A 256 6.11 7.20 -12.25
C ALA A 256 6.07 7.67 -10.79
N VAL A 257 5.88 8.97 -10.54
CA VAL A 257 5.71 9.54 -9.19
C VAL A 257 4.43 9.00 -8.54
N GLU A 258 3.30 9.02 -9.24
CA GLU A 258 2.02 8.47 -8.77
C GLU A 258 2.19 7.00 -8.37
N ASP A 259 2.73 6.17 -9.26
CA ASP A 259 2.91 4.73 -9.05
C ASP A 259 3.85 4.44 -7.88
N GLY A 260 4.99 5.12 -7.83
CA GLY A 260 5.99 4.96 -6.77
C GLY A 260 5.43 5.33 -5.39
N LEU A 261 4.69 6.43 -5.30
CA LEU A 261 4.05 6.85 -4.06
C LEU A 261 2.95 5.88 -3.62
N ALA A 262 2.12 5.38 -4.56
CA ALA A 262 1.06 4.42 -4.26
C ALA A 262 1.62 3.10 -3.72
N ILE A 263 2.65 2.53 -4.35
CA ILE A 263 3.31 1.29 -3.91
C ILE A 263 3.99 1.48 -2.56
N THR A 264 4.65 2.62 -2.34
CA THR A 264 5.28 2.96 -1.05
C THR A 264 4.23 3.06 0.05
N ALA A 265 3.14 3.81 -0.19
CA ALA A 265 2.03 3.94 0.76
C ALA A 265 1.42 2.59 1.13
N ALA A 266 1.24 1.68 0.15
CA ALA A 266 0.76 0.32 0.36
C ALA A 266 1.67 -0.52 1.28
N SER A 267 2.96 -0.24 1.30
CA SER A 267 3.94 -0.99 2.07
C SER A 267 4.00 -0.55 3.54
N ILE A 268 3.76 0.72 3.85
CA ILE A 268 3.90 1.30 5.19
C ILE A 268 3.05 0.59 6.27
N PRO A 269 1.75 0.27 6.07
CA PRO A 269 0.96 -0.40 7.10
C PRO A 269 1.52 -1.77 7.51
N ALA A 270 2.19 -2.46 6.58
CA ALA A 270 2.81 -3.76 6.85
C ALA A 270 4.09 -3.65 7.71
N LEU A 271 4.75 -2.48 7.71
CA LEU A 271 5.98 -2.23 8.46
C LEU A 271 5.78 -1.92 9.94
N LYS A 272 4.53 -1.84 10.44
CA LYS A 272 4.22 -1.58 11.86
C LYS A 272 5.07 -2.40 12.85
N PRO A 273 5.26 -3.73 12.69
CA PRO A 273 6.03 -4.51 13.65
C PRO A 273 7.50 -4.11 13.70
N LEU A 274 8.07 -3.71 12.56
CA LEU A 274 9.45 -3.25 12.46
C LEU A 274 9.64 -1.93 13.21
N LEU A 275 8.73 -0.97 12.99
CA LEU A 275 8.76 0.33 13.69
C LEU A 275 8.65 0.17 15.21
N THR A 276 7.80 -0.75 15.68
CA THR A 276 7.66 -1.03 17.12
C THR A 276 8.93 -1.63 17.71
N ARG A 277 9.66 -2.44 16.95
CA ARG A 277 10.88 -3.10 17.39
C ARG A 277 12.11 -2.18 17.33
N MET A 278 12.21 -1.34 16.31
CA MET A 278 13.33 -0.40 16.14
C MET A 278 13.27 0.78 17.12
N PHE A 279 12.07 1.18 17.52
CA PHE A 279 11.85 2.26 18.49
C PHE A 279 11.13 1.70 19.72
N PRO A 280 11.83 0.94 20.60
CA PRO A 280 11.23 0.53 21.86
C PRO A 280 10.78 1.80 22.58
N SER A 281 9.50 1.88 22.96
CA SER A 281 9.02 2.97 23.79
C SER A 281 9.72 2.85 25.13
N THR A 282 10.57 3.80 25.45
CA THR A 282 11.14 4.03 26.79
C THR A 282 10.04 4.62 27.72
N SER A 283 8.79 4.32 27.48
CA SER A 283 7.79 4.36 28.52
C SER A 283 8.06 3.14 29.36
N ALA A 284 8.97 3.27 30.32
CA ALA A 284 8.89 2.51 31.53
C ALA A 284 7.49 2.77 32.09
N ASP A 285 6.52 1.98 31.67
CA ASP A 285 5.45 1.63 32.57
C ASP A 285 6.18 0.92 33.71
N SER A 286 6.58 1.74 34.69
CA SER A 286 6.79 1.26 36.02
C SER A 286 5.51 0.53 36.39
N TYR A 287 5.47 -0.76 36.09
CA TYR A 287 4.72 -1.66 36.93
C TYR A 287 5.35 -1.46 38.28
N ASN A 288 4.76 -0.59 39.09
CA ASN A 288 4.87 -0.70 40.53
C ASN A 288 4.43 -2.15 40.78
N MET A 289 5.42 -3.05 40.84
CA MET A 289 5.27 -4.27 41.61
C MET A 289 4.91 -3.75 42.99
N ILE A 290 3.62 -3.78 43.29
CA ILE A 290 3.15 -3.74 44.66
C ILE A 290 3.88 -4.90 45.28
N ALA A 291 4.99 -4.57 45.96
CA ALA A 291 5.70 -5.50 46.80
C ALA A 291 4.65 -6.04 47.76
N TYR A 292 4.20 -7.25 47.55
CA TYR A 292 3.39 -7.95 48.53
C TYR A 292 4.17 -7.92 49.82
N PRO A 293 3.64 -7.36 50.92
CA PRO A 293 4.32 -7.40 52.19
C PRO A 293 4.51 -8.89 52.51
N LYS A 294 5.78 -9.30 52.68
CA LYS A 294 6.14 -10.62 53.20
C LYS A 294 5.30 -10.87 54.44
N GLN A 295 4.35 -11.81 54.39
CA GLN A 295 3.66 -12.28 55.57
C GLN A 295 4.73 -12.79 56.56
N PRO A 296 4.68 -12.33 57.82
CA PRO A 296 5.57 -12.88 58.85
C PRO A 296 5.30 -14.37 59.00
N PRO A 297 6.33 -15.18 59.28
CA PRO A 297 6.18 -16.62 59.40
C PRO A 297 5.17 -16.94 60.51
N SER A 298 4.13 -17.67 60.16
CA SER A 298 3.15 -18.19 61.12
C SER A 298 3.83 -18.98 62.23
N ARG A 299 3.80 -18.44 63.44
CA ARG A 299 4.28 -19.14 64.64
C ARG A 299 3.36 -20.33 64.87
N LYS A 300 3.86 -21.56 64.65
CA LYS A 300 3.16 -22.79 65.04
C LYS A 300 3.05 -22.80 66.57
N ILE A 301 1.87 -22.57 67.06
CA ILE A 301 1.50 -22.84 68.44
C ILE A 301 1.21 -24.32 68.49
N PHE A 302 2.11 -25.05 69.17
CA PHE A 302 1.83 -26.43 69.58
C PHE A 302 0.80 -26.33 70.70
N ASP A 303 -0.45 -26.75 70.41
CA ASP A 303 -1.39 -27.05 71.46
C ASP A 303 -1.61 -28.57 71.49
N ASN A 304 -1.29 -29.09 72.63
CA ASN A 304 -1.33 -30.49 72.94
C ASN A 304 -2.63 -30.72 73.79
N SER A 305 -3.70 -31.24 73.14
CA SER A 305 -4.78 -31.82 73.92
C SER A 305 -5.44 -32.96 73.14
N GLN A 306 -5.36 -34.12 73.75
CA GLN A 306 -6.03 -35.37 73.43
C GLN A 306 -7.54 -35.21 73.44
N GLY A 307 -8.20 -35.93 72.52
CA GLY A 307 -9.65 -36.08 72.55
C GLY A 307 -10.13 -36.94 71.37
N GLU A 308 -10.28 -38.23 71.68
CA GLU A 308 -10.96 -39.22 70.84
C GLU A 308 -12.36 -38.74 70.42
N THR A 309 -12.75 -38.96 69.18
CA THR A 309 -14.01 -39.66 68.89
C THR A 309 -14.07 -40.10 67.41
N GLN A 310 -14.25 -41.42 67.24
CA GLN A 310 -14.65 -42.11 66.04
C GLN A 310 -16.00 -41.64 65.53
N THR A 311 -16.14 -41.57 64.23
CA THR A 311 -17.33 -42.04 63.47
C THR A 311 -17.00 -42.04 61.98
N ASP A 312 -16.85 -43.02 61.43
CA ASP A 312 -17.44 -44.01 60.54
C ASP A 312 -18.26 -43.46 59.36
N ILE A 313 -17.99 -44.08 58.20
CA ILE A 313 -18.90 -44.42 57.12
C ILE A 313 -19.09 -43.48 55.95
N GLY A 314 -18.83 -44.05 54.77
CA GLY A 314 -19.61 -43.78 53.60
C GLY A 314 -18.87 -43.79 52.24
N HIS A 315 -18.44 -44.97 51.82
CA HIS A 315 -18.18 -45.22 50.41
C HIS A 315 -19.50 -45.11 49.59
N THR A 316 -19.54 -44.20 48.67
CA THR A 316 -20.46 -44.31 47.52
C THR A 316 -19.73 -43.83 46.28
N SER A 317 -19.39 -44.81 45.43
CA SER A 317 -18.99 -44.60 44.06
C SER A 317 -20.19 -44.09 43.26
N VAL A 318 -20.06 -42.93 42.64
CA VAL A 318 -20.97 -42.50 41.59
C VAL A 318 -20.11 -42.14 40.36
N HIS A 319 -20.31 -42.95 39.35
CA HIS A 319 -19.96 -42.73 37.96
C HIS A 319 -20.66 -41.47 37.50
N ASP A 320 -19.95 -40.47 37.03
CA ASP A 320 -20.62 -39.40 36.28
C ASP A 320 -19.86 -39.03 35.03
N THR A 321 -20.52 -39.37 33.93
CA THR A 321 -20.30 -38.90 32.58
C THR A 321 -21.12 -37.60 32.41
N GLY A 322 -20.47 -36.51 32.08
CA GLY A 322 -21.25 -35.34 31.62
C GLY A 322 -20.53 -33.99 31.77
N SER A 323 -19.95 -33.58 30.68
CA SER A 323 -19.51 -32.21 30.46
C SER A 323 -20.68 -31.25 30.63
N GLN A 324 -20.72 -30.45 31.66
CA GLN A 324 -21.63 -29.29 31.74
C GLN A 324 -20.83 -28.04 32.07
N THR A 325 -20.79 -27.14 31.09
CA THR A 325 -20.42 -25.74 31.26
C THR A 325 -21.46 -25.05 32.17
N ALA A 326 -21.13 -24.86 33.43
CA ALA A 326 -21.93 -24.02 34.30
C ALA A 326 -21.65 -22.55 34.04
N ILE A 327 -22.62 -21.85 33.53
CA ILE A 327 -22.67 -20.38 33.48
C ILE A 327 -22.99 -19.92 34.91
N LEU A 328 -22.00 -19.35 35.60
CA LEU A 328 -22.24 -18.68 36.88
C LEU A 328 -22.74 -17.27 36.63
N GLU A 329 -23.99 -17.00 36.90
CA GLU A 329 -24.51 -15.64 37.06
C GLU A 329 -23.84 -14.96 38.26
N PRO A 330 -23.39 -13.71 38.16
CA PRO A 330 -22.79 -13.01 39.28
C PRO A 330 -23.90 -12.49 40.20
N ILE A 331 -23.95 -13.01 41.42
CA ILE A 331 -24.72 -12.40 42.53
C ILE A 331 -23.95 -11.17 42.96
N VAL A 332 -24.54 -10.00 42.76
CA VAL A 332 -24.01 -8.69 43.20
C VAL A 332 -24.39 -8.44 44.64
N PRO A 333 -23.48 -8.40 45.62
CA PRO A 333 -23.75 -7.83 46.92
C PRO A 333 -23.66 -6.30 46.85
N LYS A 334 -24.62 -5.63 47.39
CA LYS A 334 -24.72 -4.19 47.49
C LYS A 334 -23.74 -3.70 48.57
N GLY A 335 -22.69 -3.00 48.16
CA GLY A 335 -21.79 -2.25 49.04
C GLY A 335 -20.32 -2.59 48.90
N GLU A 336 -19.56 -1.59 48.48
CA GLU A 336 -18.11 -1.37 48.58
C GLU A 336 -17.10 -2.35 47.97
N ASN A 337 -16.36 -1.81 46.98
CA ASN A 337 -15.10 -2.31 46.39
C ASN A 337 -15.15 -3.67 45.67
N ILE A 338 -15.32 -3.61 44.36
CA ILE A 338 -15.21 -4.76 43.46
C ILE A 338 -13.72 -5.11 43.24
N ASN A 339 -13.27 -6.16 43.92
CA ASN A 339 -11.99 -6.81 43.58
C ASN A 339 -12.25 -7.91 42.55
N MET A 340 -11.83 -7.66 41.30
CA MET A 340 -11.91 -8.65 40.24
C MET A 340 -10.71 -9.59 40.37
N ILE A 341 -10.93 -10.83 40.80
CA ILE A 341 -9.93 -11.90 40.81
C ILE A 341 -10.15 -12.73 39.54
N THR A 342 -9.20 -12.67 38.61
CA THR A 342 -9.19 -13.53 37.42
C THR A 342 -8.28 -14.72 37.73
N GLU A 343 -8.87 -15.87 37.98
CA GLU A 343 -8.11 -17.13 38.17
C GLU A 343 -7.99 -17.84 36.83
N VAL A 344 -6.76 -17.98 36.34
CA VAL A 344 -6.47 -18.71 35.11
C VAL A 344 -5.88 -20.07 35.50
N SER A 345 -6.65 -21.13 35.37
CA SER A 345 -6.18 -22.49 35.53
C SER A 345 -5.71 -23.04 34.19
N VAL A 346 -4.43 -23.44 34.13
CA VAL A 346 -3.85 -24.14 32.96
C VAL A 346 -3.75 -25.63 33.31
N THR A 347 -4.59 -26.43 32.67
CA THR A 347 -4.52 -27.89 32.75
C THR A 347 -3.64 -28.43 31.63
N TYR A 348 -2.51 -29.05 31.96
CA TYR A 348 -1.71 -29.84 31.03
C TYR A 348 -2.24 -31.27 30.95
N ASN A 349 -2.70 -31.66 29.78
CA ASN A 349 -3.09 -33.04 29.50
C ASN A 349 -1.84 -33.80 29.00
N HIS A 350 -1.24 -34.61 29.83
CA HIS A 350 -0.24 -35.59 29.42
C HIS A 350 -0.98 -36.80 28.80
N GLY A 351 -1.05 -36.84 27.49
CA GLY A 351 -1.43 -38.04 26.76
C GLY A 351 -0.26 -39.03 26.71
N SER A 352 -0.48 -40.17 27.24
CA SER A 352 0.34 -41.37 27.07
C SER A 352 0.20 -41.94 25.66
#